data_9cb0a85baaf8b3758c78e5eae29f78ae
#
_entry.id   9cb0a85baaf8b3758c78e5eae29f78ae
#
_cell.length_a   1.000
_cell.length_b   1.000
_cell.length_c   1.000
_cell.angle_alpha   90.00
_cell.angle_beta   90.00
_cell.angle_gamma   90.00
#
_symmetry.space_group_name_H-M   'P 1'
#
loop_
_entity.id
_entity.type
_entity.pdbx_description
1 polymer ?
#
loop_
_entity_poly.entity_id
_entity_poly.type
_entity_poly.pdbx_seq_one_letter_code
_entity_poly.pdbx_strand_id
1 'polypeptide(L)'
;MPDGPDYVVPKEELARYLAHEDVLDLSPVLFDNFQPDHCFVYPIHKNQYHPPLMRKLARDVFGMVEDMMEEVQHQGTAVLGMETSWTQRSVFVSIERLTAGAASAMVVGKELDNLIRWGNAMFLAGTITRVFPGLLRPIVGFLAIFPSRYYFSKFAACLQPKMNEKLVELQKAREAGGETDAAAANVLEGHLIEALSRNDPRELHPGLLAYRIIFFSTSAFQTMSAAATHLMFDLYSADPSLGVVETLRSEIEAALRLTDGRWTAQALSAMPRLESTIRESMRLSAFSTRGCSRKVISRNGYTTSKGEYIPYGGTVSIPQWSIHHDDTVYEEALSFRPFRFYDEKENTCVSLATTSENFLSFGHGKRVCPGRLYAAVTLKLVLAFVVMNYDVMPLAERPTGHWLGTNHGPPLKATLTVRRRITV
;
A
#
# COMPACT_ATOMS: atom_id res chain seq x y z
N MET A 1 15.57 13.62 16.14
CA MET A 1 14.45 12.68 16.20
C MET A 1 14.66 11.76 17.38
N PRO A 2 13.62 11.23 18.05
CA PRO A 2 13.80 10.30 19.19
C PRO A 2 14.57 9.02 18.82
N ASP A 3 14.65 8.69 17.53
CA ASP A 3 15.23 7.45 17.01
C ASP A 3 16.63 7.63 16.40
N GLY A 4 17.31 8.72 16.71
CA GLY A 4 18.65 9.05 16.25
C GLY A 4 18.69 10.02 15.06
N PRO A 5 19.88 10.40 14.60
CA PRO A 5 20.07 11.34 13.50
C PRO A 5 19.70 10.70 12.17
N ASP A 6 19.15 11.54 11.28
CA ASP A 6 18.75 11.17 9.94
C ASP A 6 19.56 12.01 8.94
N TYR A 7 20.31 11.35 8.09
CA TYR A 7 21.22 11.93 7.11
C TYR A 7 20.57 11.87 5.75
N VAL A 8 20.26 13.02 5.18
CA VAL A 8 19.71 13.12 3.84
C VAL A 8 20.87 13.30 2.88
N VAL A 9 21.10 12.31 2.03
CA VAL A 9 22.18 12.33 1.03
C VAL A 9 21.64 12.68 -0.36
N PRO A 10 22.48 13.25 -1.24
CA PRO A 10 22.10 13.55 -2.61
C PRO A 10 21.64 12.32 -3.40
N LYS A 11 20.83 12.53 -4.44
CA LYS A 11 20.31 11.47 -5.32
C LYS A 11 21.40 10.60 -5.93
N GLU A 12 22.53 11.17 -6.25
CA GLU A 12 23.71 10.51 -6.86
C GLU A 12 24.30 9.41 -5.95
N GLU A 13 24.04 9.48 -4.63
CA GLU A 13 24.45 8.43 -3.68
C GLU A 13 23.52 7.22 -3.71
N LEU A 14 22.33 7.30 -4.31
CA LEU A 14 21.28 6.28 -4.23
C LEU A 14 21.78 4.89 -4.65
N ALA A 15 22.36 4.78 -5.83
CA ALA A 15 22.85 3.49 -6.34
C ALA A 15 23.93 2.90 -5.43
N ARG A 16 24.83 3.74 -4.91
CA ARG A 16 25.91 3.33 -4.03
C ARG A 16 25.39 2.78 -2.71
N TYR A 17 24.61 3.55 -1.94
CA TYR A 17 24.20 3.07 -0.62
C TYR A 17 23.18 1.91 -0.71
N LEU A 18 22.39 1.81 -1.78
CA LEU A 18 21.51 0.66 -2.00
C LEU A 18 22.28 -0.64 -2.31
N ALA A 19 23.54 -0.56 -2.75
CA ALA A 19 24.38 -1.71 -2.97
C ALA A 19 24.99 -2.30 -1.69
N HIS A 20 25.09 -1.51 -0.60
CA HIS A 20 25.75 -1.89 0.66
C HIS A 20 24.75 -2.45 1.69
N GLU A 21 24.05 -3.55 1.36
CA GLU A 21 23.07 -4.20 2.27
C GLU A 21 23.72 -4.85 3.50
N ASP A 22 25.01 -5.09 3.49
CA ASP A 22 25.82 -5.57 4.60
C ASP A 22 26.09 -4.48 5.66
N VAL A 23 26.03 -3.22 5.26
CA VAL A 23 26.26 -2.04 6.12
C VAL A 23 24.96 -1.32 6.46
N LEU A 24 23.97 -1.38 5.55
CA LEU A 24 22.75 -0.58 5.55
C LEU A 24 21.51 -1.47 5.44
N ASP A 25 20.63 -1.49 6.46
CA ASP A 25 19.43 -2.32 6.47
C ASP A 25 18.14 -1.50 6.44
N LEU A 26 17.16 -1.98 5.66
CA LEU A 26 15.81 -1.44 5.57
C LEU A 26 14.94 -1.85 6.76
N SER A 27 15.15 -3.07 7.28
CA SER A 27 14.22 -3.68 8.24
C SER A 27 13.96 -2.85 9.50
N PRO A 28 14.98 -2.26 10.14
CA PRO A 28 14.73 -1.42 11.32
C PRO A 28 13.88 -0.18 10.99
N VAL A 29 14.06 0.40 9.78
CA VAL A 29 13.31 1.60 9.37
C VAL A 29 11.83 1.28 9.12
N LEU A 30 11.53 0.14 8.50
CA LEU A 30 10.15 -0.29 8.22
C LEU A 30 9.33 -0.42 9.50
N PHE A 31 9.94 -0.95 10.54
CA PHE A 31 9.25 -1.24 11.79
C PHE A 31 9.28 -0.09 12.81
N ASP A 32 10.15 0.91 12.63
CA ASP A 32 10.25 2.05 13.56
C ASP A 32 8.91 2.77 13.78
N ASN A 33 8.09 2.86 12.75
CA ASN A 33 6.77 3.50 12.84
C ASN A 33 5.77 2.70 13.70
N PHE A 34 5.97 1.40 13.85
CA PHE A 34 5.08 0.51 14.61
C PHE A 34 5.58 0.23 16.01
N GLN A 35 6.82 0.61 16.35
CA GLN A 35 7.45 0.32 17.64
C GLN A 35 7.26 -1.13 18.10
N PRO A 36 7.75 -2.13 17.31
CA PRO A 36 7.35 -3.53 17.43
C PRO A 36 7.74 -4.16 18.77
N ASP A 37 8.87 -3.75 19.38
CA ASP A 37 9.30 -4.28 20.68
C ASP A 37 8.33 -3.86 21.83
N HIS A 38 7.48 -2.86 21.61
CA HIS A 38 6.54 -2.35 22.60
C HIS A 38 5.07 -2.55 22.20
N CYS A 39 4.77 -2.61 20.89
CA CYS A 39 3.41 -2.62 20.37
C CYS A 39 3.00 -3.94 19.71
N PHE A 40 3.93 -4.87 19.41
CA PHE A 40 3.55 -6.14 18.79
C PHE A 40 3.21 -7.21 19.83
N VAL A 41 2.09 -7.89 19.61
CA VAL A 41 1.70 -9.07 20.42
C VAL A 41 2.60 -10.28 20.10
N TYR A 42 2.96 -10.44 18.83
CA TYR A 42 3.86 -11.47 18.36
C TYR A 42 5.06 -10.86 17.66
N PRO A 43 6.29 -11.36 17.87
CA PRO A 43 7.53 -10.76 17.36
C PRO A 43 7.78 -11.06 15.87
N ILE A 44 6.80 -10.80 15.01
CA ILE A 44 6.88 -11.08 13.57
C ILE A 44 8.00 -10.31 12.86
N HIS A 45 8.46 -9.19 13.42
CA HIS A 45 9.58 -8.39 12.93
C HIS A 45 10.95 -9.10 13.07
N LYS A 46 11.07 -10.06 14.00
CA LYS A 46 12.31 -10.83 14.24
C LYS A 46 12.48 -12.00 13.29
N ASN A 47 11.38 -12.53 12.76
CA ASN A 47 11.39 -13.63 11.79
C ASN A 47 10.52 -13.28 10.60
N GLN A 48 11.13 -12.55 9.64
CA GLN A 48 10.43 -12.00 8.50
C GLN A 48 10.47 -12.97 7.31
N TYR A 49 9.31 -13.39 6.83
CA TYR A 49 9.18 -14.08 5.56
C TYR A 49 8.16 -13.42 4.62
N HIS A 50 7.60 -12.28 5.02
CA HIS A 50 6.64 -11.55 4.21
C HIS A 50 7.16 -11.14 2.82
N PRO A 51 8.41 -10.66 2.64
CA PRO A 51 8.85 -10.21 1.33
C PRO A 51 8.86 -11.31 0.24
N PRO A 52 9.32 -12.55 0.49
CA PRO A 52 9.18 -13.66 -0.47
C PRO A 52 7.72 -13.97 -0.80
N LEU A 53 6.87 -14.08 0.23
CA LEU A 53 5.44 -14.34 0.07
C LEU A 53 4.75 -13.24 -0.73
N MET A 54 5.03 -11.96 -0.42
CA MET A 54 4.49 -10.83 -1.18
C MET A 54 4.90 -10.86 -2.66
N ARG A 55 6.14 -11.23 -2.97
CA ARG A 55 6.59 -11.36 -4.36
C ARG A 55 5.86 -12.49 -5.10
N LYS A 56 5.56 -13.60 -4.42
CA LYS A 56 4.79 -14.70 -4.99
C LYS A 56 3.35 -14.24 -5.28
N LEU A 57 2.65 -13.77 -4.25
CA LEU A 57 1.27 -13.28 -4.38
C LEU A 57 1.12 -12.11 -5.37
N ALA A 58 2.10 -11.21 -5.42
CA ALA A 58 2.07 -10.09 -6.37
C ALA A 58 2.17 -10.53 -7.83
N ARG A 59 2.78 -11.68 -8.14
CA ARG A 59 2.79 -12.24 -9.49
C ARG A 59 1.44 -12.83 -9.88
N ASP A 60 0.73 -13.38 -8.90
CA ASP A 60 -0.54 -14.08 -9.10
C ASP A 60 -1.74 -13.10 -9.09
N VAL A 61 -1.53 -11.81 -8.74
CA VAL A 61 -2.58 -10.80 -8.64
C VAL A 61 -3.41 -10.61 -9.92
N PHE A 62 -2.80 -10.84 -11.07
CA PHE A 62 -3.49 -10.71 -12.36
C PHE A 62 -4.57 -11.78 -12.58
N GLY A 63 -4.48 -12.93 -11.91
CA GLY A 63 -5.54 -13.94 -11.89
C GLY A 63 -6.70 -13.59 -10.97
N MET A 64 -6.55 -12.59 -10.09
CA MET A 64 -7.54 -12.21 -9.07
C MET A 64 -8.28 -10.90 -9.41
N VAL A 65 -8.05 -10.33 -10.60
CA VAL A 65 -8.59 -9.01 -10.99
C VAL A 65 -10.12 -8.97 -10.92
N GLU A 66 -10.79 -10.03 -11.34
CA GLU A 66 -12.26 -10.14 -11.36
C GLU A 66 -12.81 -10.17 -9.92
N ASP A 67 -12.29 -11.05 -9.07
CA ASP A 67 -12.67 -11.15 -7.65
C ASP A 67 -12.41 -9.85 -6.88
N MET A 68 -11.27 -9.20 -7.16
CA MET A 68 -10.93 -7.90 -6.56
C MET A 68 -11.92 -6.81 -6.99
N MET A 69 -12.34 -6.81 -8.25
CA MET A 69 -13.32 -5.84 -8.75
C MET A 69 -14.71 -6.08 -8.17
N GLU A 70 -15.14 -7.33 -8.01
CA GLU A 70 -16.40 -7.67 -7.34
C GLU A 70 -16.43 -7.11 -5.91
N GLU A 71 -15.36 -7.28 -5.15
CA GLU A 71 -15.26 -6.73 -3.79
C GLU A 71 -15.20 -5.20 -3.79
N VAL A 72 -14.47 -4.57 -4.71
CA VAL A 72 -14.47 -3.11 -4.89
C VAL A 72 -15.87 -2.59 -5.18
N GLN A 73 -16.63 -3.25 -6.06
CA GLN A 73 -18.01 -2.89 -6.41
C GLN A 73 -18.95 -3.06 -5.20
N HIS A 74 -18.84 -4.17 -4.49
CA HIS A 74 -19.65 -4.45 -3.31
C HIS A 74 -19.42 -3.40 -2.21
N GLN A 75 -18.17 -3.16 -1.82
CA GLN A 75 -17.83 -2.19 -0.79
C GLN A 75 -18.10 -0.75 -1.25
N GLY A 76 -17.78 -0.43 -2.51
CA GLY A 76 -17.97 0.89 -3.06
C GLY A 76 -19.44 1.29 -3.13
N THR A 77 -20.31 0.38 -3.57
CA THR A 77 -21.75 0.61 -3.59
C THR A 77 -22.30 0.82 -2.18
N ALA A 78 -21.81 0.06 -1.19
CA ALA A 78 -22.23 0.20 0.20
C ALA A 78 -21.86 1.56 0.82
N VAL A 79 -20.70 2.14 0.47
CA VAL A 79 -20.21 3.38 1.12
C VAL A 79 -20.51 4.64 0.31
N LEU A 80 -20.50 4.57 -1.03
CA LEU A 80 -20.80 5.72 -1.88
C LEU A 80 -22.29 5.84 -2.17
N GLY A 81 -23.06 4.75 -2.01
CA GLY A 81 -24.50 4.73 -2.19
C GLY A 81 -24.94 4.51 -3.64
N MET A 82 -26.24 4.35 -3.81
CA MET A 82 -26.91 4.16 -5.11
C MET A 82 -27.77 5.37 -5.50
N GLU A 83 -27.73 6.43 -4.71
CA GLU A 83 -28.55 7.63 -4.89
C GLU A 83 -28.12 8.37 -6.15
N THR A 84 -29.08 8.69 -7.01
CA THR A 84 -28.92 9.53 -8.20
C THR A 84 -28.94 11.03 -7.88
N SER A 85 -29.32 11.39 -6.65
CA SER A 85 -29.19 12.74 -6.09
C SER A 85 -27.78 12.96 -5.56
N TRP A 86 -27.34 14.23 -5.59
CA TRP A 86 -26.05 14.62 -5.06
C TRP A 86 -25.97 14.42 -3.54
N THR A 87 -24.96 13.66 -3.09
CA THR A 87 -24.72 13.32 -1.70
C THR A 87 -23.28 13.53 -1.33
N GLN A 88 -23.03 14.12 -0.17
CA GLN A 88 -21.66 14.32 0.34
C GLN A 88 -21.14 13.03 1.00
N ARG A 89 -19.93 12.62 0.64
CA ARG A 89 -19.27 11.41 1.16
C ARG A 89 -17.85 11.72 1.65
N SER A 90 -17.45 11.11 2.77
CA SER A 90 -16.07 11.16 3.24
C SER A 90 -15.18 10.36 2.29
N VAL A 91 -14.18 11.02 1.69
CA VAL A 91 -13.32 10.36 0.69
C VAL A 91 -12.47 9.28 1.35
N PHE A 92 -11.76 9.63 2.43
CA PHE A 92 -10.85 8.68 3.08
C PHE A 92 -11.58 7.41 3.55
N VAL A 93 -12.72 7.55 4.22
CA VAL A 93 -13.52 6.41 4.72
C VAL A 93 -14.02 5.54 3.56
N SER A 94 -14.47 6.16 2.47
CA SER A 94 -14.95 5.42 1.30
C SER A 94 -13.80 4.67 0.63
N ILE A 95 -12.68 5.34 0.38
CA ILE A 95 -11.51 4.76 -0.27
C ILE A 95 -10.88 3.65 0.60
N GLU A 96 -10.80 3.85 1.91
CA GLU A 96 -10.32 2.82 2.83
C GLU A 96 -11.15 1.53 2.72
N ARG A 97 -12.45 1.64 2.59
CA ARG A 97 -13.32 0.47 2.36
C ARG A 97 -13.10 -0.20 1.00
N LEU A 98 -12.95 0.57 -0.06
CA LEU A 98 -12.69 0.02 -1.40
C LEU A 98 -11.36 -0.73 -1.46
N THR A 99 -10.29 -0.12 -0.95
CA THR A 99 -8.95 -0.73 -0.95
C THR A 99 -8.85 -1.94 -0.02
N ALA A 100 -9.52 -1.87 1.14
CA ALA A 100 -9.59 -3.01 2.04
C ALA A 100 -10.48 -4.14 1.47
N GLY A 101 -11.54 -3.81 0.72
CA GLY A 101 -12.32 -4.78 -0.06
C GLY A 101 -11.45 -5.52 -1.06
N ALA A 102 -10.71 -4.81 -1.90
CA ALA A 102 -9.76 -5.43 -2.81
C ALA A 102 -8.73 -6.32 -2.10
N ALA A 103 -8.26 -5.91 -0.90
CA ALA A 103 -7.36 -6.73 -0.09
C ALA A 103 -8.06 -7.98 0.48
N SER A 104 -9.36 -7.91 0.79
CA SER A 104 -10.12 -9.04 1.31
C SER A 104 -10.33 -10.16 0.29
N ALA A 105 -10.35 -9.85 -1.00
CA ALA A 105 -10.35 -10.85 -2.05
C ALA A 105 -9.12 -11.77 -1.99
N MET A 106 -7.97 -11.24 -1.55
CA MET A 106 -6.74 -12.02 -1.32
C MET A 106 -6.73 -12.72 0.03
N VAL A 107 -7.48 -12.23 1.02
CA VAL A 107 -7.52 -12.76 2.39
C VAL A 107 -8.89 -13.36 2.61
N VAL A 108 -8.99 -14.62 2.87
CA VAL A 108 -10.26 -15.30 3.10
C VAL A 108 -11.01 -14.70 4.28
N GLY A 109 -12.07 -13.91 4.05
CA GLY A 109 -13.04 -13.56 5.08
C GLY A 109 -13.67 -12.18 5.02
N LYS A 110 -14.92 -12.11 5.46
CA LYS A 110 -15.76 -10.90 5.52
C LYS A 110 -15.49 -9.99 6.73
N GLU A 111 -14.38 -10.19 7.45
CA GLU A 111 -14.03 -9.43 8.68
C GLU A 111 -13.30 -8.11 8.41
N LEU A 112 -13.78 -7.39 7.40
CA LEU A 112 -13.17 -6.15 6.92
C LEU A 112 -13.12 -5.06 8.00
N ASP A 113 -14.18 -4.94 8.80
CA ASP A 113 -14.25 -3.91 9.84
C ASP A 113 -13.20 -4.11 10.93
N ASN A 114 -12.97 -5.35 11.36
CA ASN A 114 -11.94 -5.64 12.37
C ASN A 114 -10.53 -5.47 11.79
N LEU A 115 -10.31 -5.79 10.52
CA LEU A 115 -9.06 -5.55 9.81
C LEU A 115 -8.72 -4.04 9.76
N ILE A 116 -9.65 -3.21 9.29
CA ILE A 116 -9.49 -1.75 9.21
C ILE A 116 -9.23 -1.16 10.60
N ARG A 117 -10.07 -1.48 11.58
CA ARG A 117 -9.95 -0.98 12.95
C ARG A 117 -8.66 -1.41 13.63
N TRP A 118 -8.22 -2.64 13.38
CA TRP A 118 -6.93 -3.12 13.89
C TRP A 118 -5.77 -2.30 13.31
N GLY A 119 -5.75 -2.11 11.99
CA GLY A 119 -4.69 -1.36 11.32
C GLY A 119 -4.59 0.07 11.82
N ASN A 120 -5.73 0.76 11.94
CA ASN A 120 -5.79 2.13 12.45
C ASN A 120 -5.34 2.21 13.92
N ALA A 121 -5.75 1.25 14.76
CA ALA A 121 -5.32 1.17 16.16
C ALA A 121 -3.83 0.89 16.30
N MET A 122 -3.27 0.00 15.47
CA MET A 122 -1.83 -0.31 15.46
C MET A 122 -0.98 0.88 15.03
N PHE A 123 -1.38 1.57 13.98
CA PHE A 123 -0.68 2.78 13.53
C PHE A 123 -0.69 3.88 14.59
N LEU A 124 -1.86 4.09 15.23
CA LEU A 124 -1.98 5.05 16.32
C LEU A 124 -1.13 4.66 17.53
N ALA A 125 -1.13 3.39 17.93
CA ALA A 125 -0.33 2.89 19.05
C ALA A 125 1.17 3.10 18.81
N GLY A 126 1.68 2.75 17.63
CA GLY A 126 3.07 2.99 17.25
C GLY A 126 3.42 4.48 17.27
N THR A 127 2.56 5.33 16.70
CA THR A 127 2.74 6.79 16.66
C THR A 127 2.80 7.38 18.07
N ILE A 128 1.86 7.04 18.94
CA ILE A 128 1.83 7.50 20.33
C ILE A 128 3.10 7.04 21.05
N THR A 129 3.44 5.75 20.97
CA THR A 129 4.60 5.18 21.67
C THR A 129 5.91 5.85 21.24
N ARG A 130 6.05 6.16 19.95
CA ARG A 130 7.24 6.78 19.37
C ARG A 130 7.52 8.19 19.93
N VAL A 131 6.48 8.95 20.27
CA VAL A 131 6.62 10.33 20.80
C VAL A 131 7.24 10.35 22.19
N PHE A 132 7.08 9.26 22.96
CA PHE A 132 7.60 9.21 24.34
C PHE A 132 9.08 8.82 24.41
N PRO A 133 9.81 9.29 25.46
CA PRO A 133 11.18 8.86 25.74
C PRO A 133 11.29 7.34 25.89
N GLY A 134 12.43 6.76 25.49
CA GLY A 134 12.65 5.30 25.45
C GLY A 134 12.29 4.57 26.74
N LEU A 135 12.57 5.16 27.92
CA LEU A 135 12.23 4.58 29.22
C LEU A 135 10.72 4.41 29.48
N LEU A 136 9.89 5.26 28.85
CA LEU A 136 8.42 5.20 29.01
C LEU A 136 7.74 4.37 27.94
N ARG A 137 8.41 4.09 26.81
CA ARG A 137 7.83 3.35 25.68
C ARG A 137 7.25 1.97 26.05
N PRO A 138 7.86 1.15 26.93
CA PRO A 138 7.27 -0.13 27.33
C PRO A 138 5.88 0.04 27.97
N ILE A 139 5.72 1.03 28.86
CA ILE A 139 4.45 1.29 29.55
C ILE A 139 3.43 1.89 28.59
N VAL A 140 3.84 2.90 27.83
CA VAL A 140 2.96 3.60 26.88
C VAL A 140 2.51 2.63 25.77
N GLY A 141 3.42 1.84 25.19
CA GLY A 141 3.10 0.85 24.18
C GLY A 141 2.14 -0.22 24.68
N PHE A 142 2.37 -0.73 25.89
CA PHE A 142 1.47 -1.70 26.52
C PHE A 142 0.04 -1.15 26.66
N LEU A 143 -0.13 0.11 27.04
CA LEU A 143 -1.44 0.75 27.15
C LEU A 143 -2.05 1.08 25.79
N ALA A 144 -1.26 1.62 24.87
CA ALA A 144 -1.73 2.05 23.55
C ALA A 144 -2.22 0.89 22.67
N ILE A 145 -1.70 -0.34 22.89
CA ILE A 145 -2.04 -1.51 22.09
C ILE A 145 -3.41 -2.12 22.44
N PHE A 146 -4.07 -1.75 23.52
CA PHE A 146 -5.33 -2.38 23.96
C PHE A 146 -6.41 -2.43 22.87
N PRO A 147 -6.70 -1.34 22.14
CA PRO A 147 -7.70 -1.39 21.05
C PRO A 147 -7.32 -2.39 19.96
N SER A 148 -6.04 -2.43 19.57
CA SER A 148 -5.58 -3.37 18.54
C SER A 148 -5.67 -4.83 19.00
N ARG A 149 -5.39 -5.14 20.28
CA ARG A 149 -5.59 -6.48 20.85
C ARG A 149 -7.04 -6.93 20.76
N TYR A 150 -7.97 -6.03 21.06
CA TYR A 150 -9.40 -6.32 20.96
C TYR A 150 -9.82 -6.66 19.51
N TYR A 151 -9.46 -5.81 18.53
CA TYR A 151 -9.81 -6.07 17.13
C TYR A 151 -9.07 -7.30 16.57
N PHE A 152 -7.83 -7.52 16.98
CA PHE A 152 -7.10 -8.73 16.64
C PHE A 152 -7.79 -10.00 17.14
N SER A 153 -8.27 -10.01 18.39
CA SER A 153 -8.97 -11.19 18.94
C SER A 153 -10.24 -11.52 18.15
N LYS A 154 -10.98 -10.51 17.70
CA LYS A 154 -12.17 -10.68 16.85
C LYS A 154 -11.81 -11.24 15.47
N PHE A 155 -10.80 -10.65 14.83
CA PHE A 155 -10.30 -11.12 13.55
C PHE A 155 -9.79 -12.57 13.62
N ALA A 156 -8.96 -12.87 14.62
CA ALA A 156 -8.39 -14.20 14.81
C ALA A 156 -9.47 -15.26 15.07
N ALA A 157 -10.50 -14.94 15.86
CA ALA A 157 -11.61 -15.85 16.13
C ALA A 157 -12.39 -16.21 14.84
N CYS A 158 -12.59 -15.25 13.95
CA CYS A 158 -13.26 -15.49 12.68
C CYS A 158 -12.38 -16.28 11.69
N LEU A 159 -11.07 -16.01 11.67
CA LEU A 159 -10.13 -16.66 10.76
C LEU A 159 -9.81 -18.10 11.17
N GLN A 160 -9.78 -18.39 12.46
CA GLN A 160 -9.29 -19.66 13.02
C GLN A 160 -9.97 -20.92 12.47
N PRO A 161 -11.31 -21.00 12.29
CA PRO A 161 -11.94 -22.19 11.71
C PRO A 161 -11.42 -22.52 10.32
N LYS A 162 -11.38 -21.54 9.43
CA LYS A 162 -10.89 -21.69 8.05
C LYS A 162 -9.40 -22.03 8.00
N MET A 163 -8.62 -21.41 8.89
CA MET A 163 -7.19 -21.67 9.01
C MET A 163 -6.92 -23.12 9.44
N ASN A 164 -7.68 -23.64 10.42
CA ASN A 164 -7.55 -25.02 10.89
C ASN A 164 -7.95 -26.02 9.80
N GLU A 165 -9.07 -25.79 9.12
CA GLU A 165 -9.54 -26.62 8.01
C GLU A 165 -8.48 -26.72 6.92
N LYS A 166 -7.97 -25.56 6.45
CA LYS A 166 -6.96 -25.52 5.39
C LYS A 166 -5.61 -26.08 5.82
N LEU A 167 -5.23 -25.91 7.08
CA LEU A 167 -4.01 -26.49 7.62
C LEU A 167 -4.05 -28.03 7.60
N VAL A 168 -5.18 -28.62 8.00
CA VAL A 168 -5.39 -30.08 7.95
C VAL A 168 -5.34 -30.60 6.51
N GLU A 169 -5.97 -29.90 5.56
CA GLU A 169 -5.92 -30.24 4.13
C GLU A 169 -4.49 -30.24 3.60
N LEU A 170 -3.72 -29.16 3.86
CA LEU A 170 -2.33 -29.04 3.41
C LEU A 170 -1.40 -30.09 4.05
N GLN A 171 -1.61 -30.42 5.32
CA GLN A 171 -0.84 -31.47 6.00
C GLN A 171 -1.09 -32.86 5.37
N LYS A 172 -2.35 -33.21 5.11
CA LYS A 172 -2.72 -34.46 4.41
C LYS A 172 -2.14 -34.54 3.01
N ALA A 173 -2.19 -33.43 2.23
CA ALA A 173 -1.60 -33.37 0.90
C ALA A 173 -0.08 -33.62 0.96
N ARG A 174 0.61 -33.05 1.94
CA ARG A 174 2.05 -33.25 2.17
C ARG A 174 2.38 -34.72 2.54
N GLU A 175 1.61 -35.32 3.44
CA GLU A 175 1.77 -36.73 3.83
C GLU A 175 1.55 -37.68 2.65
N ALA A 176 0.66 -37.33 1.71
CA ALA A 176 0.43 -38.10 0.49
C ALA A 176 1.51 -37.90 -0.61
N GLY A 177 2.60 -37.17 -0.31
CA GLY A 177 3.69 -36.91 -1.27
C GLY A 177 3.39 -35.85 -2.31
N GLY A 178 2.34 -35.05 -2.11
CA GLY A 178 2.03 -33.89 -2.94
C GLY A 178 3.07 -32.77 -2.79
N GLU A 179 3.46 -32.15 -3.88
CA GLU A 179 4.33 -30.97 -3.84
C GLU A 179 3.64 -29.83 -3.10
N THR A 180 4.27 -29.36 -2.02
CA THR A 180 3.83 -28.16 -1.29
C THR A 180 4.14 -26.86 -2.02
N ASP A 181 4.66 -26.95 -3.24
CA ASP A 181 4.99 -25.79 -4.08
C ASP A 181 3.85 -25.33 -4.99
N ALA A 182 2.63 -25.86 -4.75
CA ALA A 182 1.43 -25.40 -5.44
C ALA A 182 1.26 -23.88 -5.27
N ALA A 183 0.84 -23.21 -6.33
CA ALA A 183 0.51 -21.79 -6.26
C ALA A 183 -0.52 -21.55 -5.15
N ALA A 184 -0.20 -20.68 -4.18
CA ALA A 184 -1.14 -20.34 -3.13
C ALA A 184 -2.32 -19.59 -3.73
N ALA A 185 -3.54 -20.07 -3.53
CA ALA A 185 -4.74 -19.44 -4.07
C ALA A 185 -5.03 -18.07 -3.40
N ASN A 186 -4.53 -17.87 -2.17
CA ASN A 186 -4.75 -16.62 -1.41
C ASN A 186 -3.66 -16.42 -0.33
N VAL A 187 -3.76 -15.29 0.37
CA VAL A 187 -2.82 -14.92 1.45
C VAL A 187 -2.80 -15.92 2.59
N LEU A 188 -3.97 -16.42 3.00
CA LEU A 188 -4.06 -17.43 4.07
C LEU A 188 -3.26 -18.68 3.70
N GLU A 189 -3.54 -19.24 2.53
CA GLU A 189 -2.88 -20.43 2.05
C GLU A 189 -1.37 -20.24 1.90
N GLY A 190 -0.95 -19.08 1.36
CA GLY A 190 0.45 -18.73 1.25
C GLY A 190 1.18 -18.68 2.59
N HIS A 191 0.55 -18.15 3.64
CA HIS A 191 1.14 -18.14 4.98
C HIS A 191 1.22 -19.57 5.59
N LEU A 192 0.21 -20.41 5.36
CA LEU A 192 0.20 -21.77 5.85
C LEU A 192 1.27 -22.64 5.16
N ILE A 193 1.38 -22.53 3.83
CA ILE A 193 2.43 -23.23 3.06
C ILE A 193 3.82 -22.80 3.53
N GLU A 194 4.06 -21.49 3.67
CA GLU A 194 5.33 -20.98 4.15
C GLU A 194 5.65 -21.44 5.59
N ALA A 195 4.67 -21.44 6.49
CA ALA A 195 4.83 -21.92 7.85
C ALA A 195 5.16 -23.42 7.89
N LEU A 196 4.48 -24.23 7.07
CA LEU A 196 4.75 -25.66 6.94
C LEU A 196 6.14 -25.94 6.38
N SER A 197 6.61 -25.14 5.40
CA SER A 197 7.91 -25.34 4.77
C SER A 197 9.08 -25.11 5.74
N ARG A 198 8.89 -24.27 6.75
CA ARG A 198 9.92 -23.93 7.74
C ARG A 198 10.23 -25.02 8.74
N ASN A 199 9.35 -26.00 8.88
CA ASN A 199 9.51 -27.11 9.83
C ASN A 199 9.69 -26.66 11.30
N ASP A 200 9.17 -25.46 11.66
CA ASP A 200 9.20 -24.91 13.01
C ASP A 200 7.78 -24.90 13.58
N PRO A 201 7.49 -25.73 14.62
CA PRO A 201 6.16 -25.79 15.21
C PRO A 201 5.65 -24.45 15.75
N ARG A 202 6.56 -23.52 16.10
CA ARG A 202 6.20 -22.16 16.56
C ARG A 202 5.52 -21.35 15.47
N GLU A 203 5.91 -21.53 14.21
CA GLU A 203 5.32 -20.84 13.06
C GLU A 203 3.88 -21.31 12.77
N LEU A 204 3.51 -22.51 13.21
CA LEU A 204 2.14 -23.04 13.10
C LEU A 204 1.23 -22.63 14.26
N HIS A 205 1.72 -21.84 15.21
CA HIS A 205 0.88 -21.33 16.31
C HIS A 205 -0.26 -20.46 15.76
N PRO A 206 -1.55 -20.78 16.02
CA PRO A 206 -2.70 -20.12 15.39
C PRO A 206 -2.71 -18.61 15.57
N GLY A 207 -2.36 -18.11 16.76
CA GLY A 207 -2.29 -16.68 17.04
C GLY A 207 -1.17 -15.98 16.26
N LEU A 208 -0.01 -16.62 16.10
CA LEU A 208 1.09 -16.05 15.30
C LEU A 208 0.72 -15.99 13.83
N LEU A 209 0.13 -17.05 13.28
CA LEU A 209 -0.35 -17.08 11.88
C LEU A 209 -1.40 -16.00 11.63
N ALA A 210 -2.44 -15.92 12.48
CA ALA A 210 -3.46 -14.89 12.38
C ALA A 210 -2.85 -13.48 12.46
N TYR A 211 -1.84 -13.28 13.32
CA TYR A 211 -1.17 -11.98 13.44
C TYR A 211 -0.33 -11.62 12.21
N ARG A 212 0.34 -12.60 11.58
CA ARG A 212 1.03 -12.40 10.31
C ARG A 212 0.06 -12.02 9.20
N ILE A 213 -1.07 -12.71 9.12
CA ILE A 213 -2.10 -12.47 8.09
C ILE A 213 -2.71 -11.07 8.26
N ILE A 214 -3.12 -10.67 9.48
CA ILE A 214 -3.71 -9.34 9.70
C ILE A 214 -2.71 -8.21 9.43
N PHE A 215 -1.45 -8.38 9.83
CA PHE A 215 -0.38 -7.40 9.58
C PHE A 215 -0.10 -7.25 8.09
N PHE A 216 0.00 -8.36 7.38
CA PHE A 216 0.20 -8.40 5.93
C PHE A 216 -0.96 -7.69 5.21
N SER A 217 -2.19 -8.06 5.53
CA SER A 217 -3.41 -7.49 4.91
C SER A 217 -3.53 -6.00 5.17
N THR A 218 -3.24 -5.56 6.40
CA THR A 218 -3.24 -4.14 6.76
C THR A 218 -2.19 -3.36 5.97
N SER A 219 -0.98 -3.90 5.83
CA SER A 219 0.08 -3.28 5.04
C SER A 219 -0.32 -3.14 3.56
N ALA A 220 -1.15 -4.05 3.06
CA ALA A 220 -1.61 -4.05 1.68
C ALA A 220 -2.64 -2.95 1.39
N PHE A 221 -3.53 -2.58 2.33
CA PHE A 221 -4.58 -1.60 2.03
C PHE A 221 -4.31 -0.18 2.55
N GLN A 222 -3.64 0.00 3.69
CA GLN A 222 -3.49 1.33 4.31
C GLN A 222 -2.73 2.34 3.44
N THR A 223 -1.61 1.93 2.86
CA THR A 223 -0.84 2.80 1.97
C THR A 223 -1.60 3.13 0.70
N MET A 224 -2.35 2.15 0.16
CA MET A 224 -3.19 2.37 -1.02
C MET A 224 -4.38 3.27 -0.70
N SER A 225 -4.97 3.17 0.49
CA SER A 225 -6.02 4.09 0.93
C SER A 225 -5.55 5.54 0.92
N ALA A 226 -4.34 5.79 1.41
CA ALA A 226 -3.76 7.12 1.38
C ALA A 226 -3.49 7.59 -0.06
N ALA A 227 -2.87 6.75 -0.90
CA ALA A 227 -2.58 7.08 -2.29
C ALA A 227 -3.85 7.35 -3.11
N ALA A 228 -4.86 6.48 -3.01
CA ALA A 228 -6.11 6.64 -3.73
C ALA A 228 -6.94 7.84 -3.23
N THR A 229 -6.83 8.19 -1.94
CA THR A 229 -7.47 9.42 -1.42
C THR A 229 -6.85 10.67 -2.01
N HIS A 230 -5.52 10.75 -2.08
CA HIS A 230 -4.83 11.83 -2.78
C HIS A 230 -5.23 11.88 -4.26
N LEU A 231 -5.26 10.73 -4.93
CA LEU A 231 -5.66 10.61 -6.33
C LEU A 231 -7.08 11.16 -6.60
N MET A 232 -8.04 10.86 -5.72
CA MET A 232 -9.40 11.43 -5.84
C MET A 232 -9.36 12.96 -5.77
N PHE A 233 -8.60 13.53 -4.84
CA PHE A 233 -8.51 14.98 -4.72
C PHE A 233 -7.72 15.62 -5.86
N ASP A 234 -6.65 14.99 -6.35
CA ASP A 234 -5.91 15.47 -7.52
C ASP A 234 -6.80 15.48 -8.77
N LEU A 235 -7.54 14.40 -9.02
CA LEU A 235 -8.40 14.27 -10.19
C LEU A 235 -9.57 15.26 -10.20
N TYR A 236 -10.27 15.39 -9.08
CA TYR A 236 -11.48 16.21 -9.00
C TYR A 236 -11.22 17.68 -8.63
N SER A 237 -9.96 18.06 -8.40
CA SER A 237 -9.50 19.45 -8.33
C SER A 237 -8.81 19.90 -9.61
N ALA A 238 -8.60 19.02 -10.57
CA ALA A 238 -8.08 19.38 -11.89
C ALA A 238 -9.10 20.23 -12.64
N ASP A 239 -8.61 21.10 -13.54
CA ASP A 239 -9.50 21.92 -14.37
C ASP A 239 -10.46 21.03 -15.17
N PRO A 240 -11.78 21.15 -14.97
CA PRO A 240 -12.76 20.35 -15.68
C PRO A 240 -12.69 20.49 -17.20
N SER A 241 -12.21 21.62 -17.71
CA SER A 241 -12.07 21.88 -19.15
C SER A 241 -11.08 20.93 -19.84
N LEU A 242 -10.19 20.29 -19.06
CA LEU A 242 -9.25 19.27 -19.56
C LEU A 242 -9.94 17.95 -19.95
N GLY A 243 -11.20 17.73 -19.56
CA GLY A 243 -11.97 16.53 -19.90
C GLY A 243 -11.34 15.22 -19.41
N VAL A 244 -10.57 15.27 -18.32
CA VAL A 244 -9.79 14.10 -17.84
C VAL A 244 -10.69 12.92 -17.51
N VAL A 245 -11.78 13.17 -16.78
CA VAL A 245 -12.71 12.11 -16.33
C VAL A 245 -13.37 11.41 -17.52
N GLU A 246 -13.82 12.20 -18.51
CA GLU A 246 -14.44 11.71 -19.74
C GLU A 246 -13.46 10.90 -20.59
N THR A 247 -12.20 11.35 -20.66
CA THR A 247 -11.12 10.62 -21.35
C THR A 247 -10.87 9.27 -20.67
N LEU A 248 -10.80 9.23 -19.33
CA LEU A 248 -10.63 7.98 -18.59
C LEU A 248 -11.84 7.04 -18.76
N ARG A 249 -13.06 7.57 -18.74
CA ARG A 249 -14.28 6.79 -19.01
C ARG A 249 -14.22 6.10 -20.37
N SER A 250 -13.92 6.87 -21.42
CA SER A 250 -13.81 6.36 -22.79
C SER A 250 -12.73 5.29 -22.92
N GLU A 251 -11.58 5.47 -22.25
CA GLU A 251 -10.50 4.47 -22.22
C GLU A 251 -10.93 3.19 -21.52
N ILE A 252 -11.57 3.27 -20.35
CA ILE A 252 -12.04 2.10 -19.59
C ILE A 252 -13.11 1.34 -20.40
N GLU A 253 -14.07 2.03 -20.99
CA GLU A 253 -15.09 1.42 -21.84
C GLU A 253 -14.49 0.71 -23.05
N ALA A 254 -13.49 1.34 -23.70
CA ALA A 254 -12.78 0.72 -24.81
C ALA A 254 -12.01 -0.53 -24.38
N ALA A 255 -11.32 -0.48 -23.22
CA ALA A 255 -10.58 -1.62 -22.69
C ALA A 255 -11.49 -2.79 -22.30
N LEU A 256 -12.66 -2.50 -21.70
CA LEU A 256 -13.63 -3.55 -21.35
C LEU A 256 -14.26 -4.20 -22.60
N ARG A 257 -14.48 -3.45 -23.69
CA ARG A 257 -14.93 -4.04 -24.96
C ARG A 257 -13.98 -5.10 -25.50
N LEU A 258 -12.66 -4.99 -25.25
CA LEU A 258 -11.67 -5.98 -25.66
C LEU A 258 -11.78 -7.31 -24.92
N THR A 259 -12.51 -7.34 -23.81
CA THR A 259 -12.63 -8.49 -22.91
C THR A 259 -14.08 -8.87 -22.62
N ASP A 260 -14.99 -8.54 -23.53
CA ASP A 260 -16.44 -8.82 -23.42
C ASP A 260 -17.03 -8.32 -22.07
N GLY A 261 -16.61 -7.14 -21.64
CA GLY A 261 -17.06 -6.51 -20.40
C GLY A 261 -16.40 -7.04 -19.11
N ARG A 262 -15.49 -8.00 -19.20
CA ARG A 262 -14.83 -8.61 -18.03
C ARG A 262 -13.59 -7.85 -17.59
N TRP A 263 -13.43 -7.74 -16.28
CA TRP A 263 -12.25 -7.17 -15.65
C TRP A 263 -11.12 -8.21 -15.63
N THR A 264 -10.12 -8.01 -16.48
CA THR A 264 -9.00 -8.93 -16.65
C THR A 264 -7.67 -8.16 -16.65
N ALA A 265 -6.55 -8.88 -16.54
CA ALA A 265 -5.23 -8.29 -16.74
C ALA A 265 -5.09 -7.59 -18.09
N GLN A 266 -5.70 -8.16 -19.14
CA GLN A 266 -5.71 -7.56 -20.48
C GLN A 266 -6.46 -6.23 -20.50
N ALA A 267 -7.65 -6.16 -19.91
CA ALA A 267 -8.40 -4.90 -19.78
C ALA A 267 -7.58 -3.83 -19.04
N LEU A 268 -6.98 -4.18 -17.90
CA LEU A 268 -6.15 -3.24 -17.12
C LEU A 268 -4.90 -2.78 -17.88
N SER A 269 -4.32 -3.64 -18.72
CA SER A 269 -3.16 -3.27 -19.55
C SER A 269 -3.53 -2.29 -20.68
N ALA A 270 -4.78 -2.30 -21.12
CA ALA A 270 -5.31 -1.40 -22.14
C ALA A 270 -5.77 -0.02 -21.60
N MET A 271 -5.36 0.35 -20.37
CA MET A 271 -5.71 1.61 -19.72
C MET A 271 -4.45 2.45 -19.39
N PRO A 272 -3.66 2.91 -20.37
CA PRO A 272 -2.42 3.63 -20.13
C PRO A 272 -2.64 5.06 -19.58
N ARG A 273 -3.73 5.76 -19.95
CA ARG A 273 -4.03 7.09 -19.38
C ARG A 273 -4.47 7.00 -17.93
N LEU A 274 -5.26 5.98 -17.59
CA LEU A 274 -5.62 5.66 -16.20
C LEU A 274 -4.35 5.42 -15.35
N GLU A 275 -3.42 4.63 -15.89
CA GLU A 275 -2.14 4.32 -15.22
C GLU A 275 -1.28 5.57 -15.04
N SER A 276 -1.19 6.44 -16.07
CA SER A 276 -0.47 7.70 -15.99
C SER A 276 -1.06 8.63 -14.93
N THR A 277 -2.39 8.73 -14.85
CA THR A 277 -3.10 9.55 -13.87
C THR A 277 -2.77 9.14 -12.44
N ILE A 278 -2.76 7.83 -12.16
CA ILE A 278 -2.40 7.30 -10.85
C ILE A 278 -0.92 7.57 -10.54
N ARG A 279 -0.04 7.33 -11.51
CA ARG A 279 1.40 7.54 -11.36
C ARG A 279 1.73 9.00 -11.05
N GLU A 280 1.08 9.95 -11.73
CA GLU A 280 1.27 11.39 -11.48
C GLU A 280 0.80 11.80 -10.09
N SER A 281 -0.36 11.34 -9.65
CA SER A 281 -0.83 11.59 -8.29
C SER A 281 0.14 11.04 -7.23
N MET A 282 0.68 9.83 -7.44
CA MET A 282 1.66 9.23 -6.52
C MET A 282 3.01 9.97 -6.53
N ARG A 283 3.37 10.62 -7.63
CA ARG A 283 4.54 11.51 -7.69
C ARG A 283 4.32 12.74 -6.81
N LEU A 284 3.22 13.45 -7.02
CA LEU A 284 2.88 14.68 -6.29
C LEU A 284 2.61 14.45 -4.80
N SER A 285 1.99 13.33 -4.46
CA SER A 285 1.55 13.03 -3.10
C SER A 285 2.39 11.91 -2.46
N ALA A 286 3.71 12.00 -2.59
CA ALA A 286 4.62 11.06 -1.96
C ALA A 286 4.38 10.98 -0.43
N PHE A 287 4.37 9.76 0.12
CA PHE A 287 4.05 9.51 1.54
C PHE A 287 5.04 10.11 2.53
N SER A 288 6.24 10.48 2.09
CA SER A 288 7.27 11.03 2.94
C SER A 288 8.15 12.02 2.19
N THR A 289 8.74 12.96 2.93
CA THR A 289 9.80 13.81 2.39
C THR A 289 11.07 13.03 2.03
N ARG A 290 11.23 11.83 2.60
CA ARG A 290 12.41 10.98 2.49
C ARG A 290 12.08 9.64 1.90
N GLY A 291 12.94 9.14 1.00
CA GLY A 291 12.77 7.85 0.36
C GLY A 291 13.97 6.95 0.55
N CYS A 292 13.76 5.67 0.27
CA CYS A 292 14.78 4.62 0.27
C CYS A 292 15.60 4.53 1.58
N SER A 293 15.03 4.93 2.71
CA SER A 293 15.73 5.03 4.00
C SER A 293 16.35 3.70 4.44
N ARG A 294 17.56 3.75 5.00
CA ARG A 294 18.32 2.61 5.52
C ARG A 294 18.97 2.97 6.85
N LYS A 295 18.99 2.04 7.80
CA LYS A 295 19.72 2.17 9.07
C LYS A 295 21.14 1.67 8.90
N VAL A 296 22.13 2.41 9.40
CA VAL A 296 23.52 1.96 9.47
C VAL A 296 23.63 0.89 10.56
N ILE A 297 23.89 -0.35 10.15
CA ILE A 297 24.01 -1.52 11.04
C ILE A 297 25.48 -1.94 11.27
N SER A 298 26.41 -1.41 10.49
CA SER A 298 27.85 -1.62 10.71
C SER A 298 28.36 -0.78 11.88
N ARG A 299 29.10 -1.39 12.80
CA ARG A 299 29.74 -0.67 13.91
C ARG A 299 30.81 0.33 13.44
N ASN A 300 31.36 0.13 12.24
CA ASN A 300 32.31 1.04 11.61
C ASN A 300 31.64 2.24 10.93
N GLY A 301 30.30 2.35 11.00
CA GLY A 301 29.56 3.40 10.32
C GLY A 301 29.47 3.17 8.79
N TYR A 302 29.04 4.21 8.09
CA TYR A 302 28.99 4.30 6.63
C TYR A 302 29.62 5.62 6.19
N THR A 303 30.43 5.61 5.15
CA THR A 303 31.02 6.83 4.58
C THR A 303 30.50 7.05 3.15
N THR A 304 29.95 8.24 2.88
CA THR A 304 29.44 8.62 1.55
C THR A 304 30.60 8.75 0.53
N SER A 305 30.27 8.87 -0.76
CA SER A 305 31.27 9.13 -1.82
C SER A 305 32.02 10.45 -1.61
N LYS A 306 31.41 11.39 -0.92
CA LYS A 306 31.99 12.71 -0.60
C LYS A 306 32.79 12.72 0.70
N GLY A 307 32.96 11.54 1.37
CA GLY A 307 33.73 11.42 2.60
C GLY A 307 32.96 11.76 3.89
N GLU A 308 31.64 11.99 3.82
CA GLU A 308 30.81 12.26 5.00
C GLU A 308 30.60 10.95 5.79
N TYR A 309 30.95 10.96 7.08
CA TYR A 309 30.81 9.82 7.96
C TYR A 309 29.46 9.79 8.66
N ILE A 310 28.75 8.67 8.57
CA ILE A 310 27.48 8.41 9.23
C ILE A 310 27.68 7.27 10.24
N PRO A 311 27.45 7.54 11.54
CA PRO A 311 27.73 6.57 12.60
C PRO A 311 26.75 5.41 12.63
N TYR A 312 27.12 4.33 13.31
CA TYR A 312 26.23 3.23 13.67
C TYR A 312 24.91 3.74 14.26
N GLY A 313 23.77 3.20 13.83
CA GLY A 313 22.45 3.60 14.27
C GLY A 313 21.90 4.86 13.58
N GLY A 314 22.70 5.58 12.78
CA GLY A 314 22.22 6.66 11.93
C GLY A 314 21.31 6.12 10.80
N THR A 315 20.40 6.94 10.30
CA THR A 315 19.55 6.62 9.15
C THR A 315 20.02 7.41 7.93
N VAL A 316 20.23 6.73 6.80
CA VAL A 316 20.53 7.34 5.50
C VAL A 316 19.26 7.36 4.67
N SER A 317 18.95 8.49 4.04
CA SER A 317 17.79 8.63 3.16
C SER A 317 18.06 9.64 2.05
N ILE A 318 17.22 9.65 0.99
CA ILE A 318 17.28 10.65 -0.07
C ILE A 318 16.07 11.57 -0.03
N PRO A 319 16.16 12.79 -0.57
CA PRO A 319 15.09 13.79 -0.55
C PRO A 319 14.02 13.47 -1.60
N GLN A 320 13.25 12.40 -1.40
CA GLN A 320 12.23 11.93 -2.34
C GLN A 320 11.24 13.02 -2.74
N TRP A 321 10.73 13.77 -1.77
CA TRP A 321 9.79 14.87 -2.05
C TRP A 321 10.41 15.91 -2.99
N SER A 322 11.63 16.36 -2.70
CA SER A 322 12.32 17.33 -3.54
C SER A 322 12.54 16.82 -4.96
N ILE A 323 12.96 15.55 -5.12
CA ILE A 323 13.15 14.93 -6.44
C ILE A 323 11.83 14.90 -7.24
N HIS A 324 10.74 14.55 -6.59
CA HIS A 324 9.42 14.48 -7.22
C HIS A 324 8.85 15.86 -7.60
N HIS A 325 9.34 16.95 -6.97
CA HIS A 325 8.88 18.32 -7.17
C HIS A 325 9.96 19.21 -7.81
N ASP A 326 10.92 18.63 -8.48
CA ASP A 326 12.02 19.33 -9.13
C ASP A 326 11.71 19.57 -10.61
N ASP A 327 11.63 20.85 -11.01
CA ASP A 327 11.36 21.25 -12.40
C ASP A 327 12.46 20.82 -13.38
N THR A 328 13.68 20.53 -12.90
CA THR A 328 14.75 19.95 -13.73
C THR A 328 14.53 18.48 -14.06
N VAL A 329 13.68 17.79 -13.28
CA VAL A 329 13.33 16.38 -13.45
C VAL A 329 11.95 16.23 -14.12
N TYR A 330 10.99 17.07 -13.71
CA TYR A 330 9.61 17.04 -14.17
C TYR A 330 9.16 18.46 -14.53
N GLU A 331 8.94 18.73 -15.80
CA GLU A 331 8.41 20.02 -16.25
C GLU A 331 7.11 20.38 -15.50
N GLU A 332 6.99 21.61 -15.00
CA GLU A 332 5.89 22.02 -14.13
C GLU A 332 5.66 21.02 -12.97
N ALA A 333 6.71 20.75 -12.22
CA ALA A 333 6.75 19.66 -11.24
C ALA A 333 5.69 19.78 -10.13
N LEU A 334 5.19 20.97 -9.82
CA LEU A 334 4.14 21.22 -8.83
C LEU A 334 2.71 21.08 -9.39
N SER A 335 2.56 21.00 -10.71
CA SER A 335 1.27 20.88 -11.39
C SER A 335 0.86 19.41 -11.56
N PHE A 336 -0.42 19.10 -11.30
CA PHE A 336 -0.98 17.80 -11.62
C PHE A 336 -1.26 17.71 -13.12
N ARG A 337 -0.45 16.92 -13.79
CA ARG A 337 -0.58 16.64 -15.24
C ARG A 337 -0.93 15.18 -15.42
N PRO A 338 -2.20 14.79 -15.47
CA PRO A 338 -2.66 13.38 -15.35
C PRO A 338 -2.04 12.45 -16.39
N PHE A 339 -1.73 12.98 -17.58
CA PHE A 339 -1.16 12.21 -18.68
C PHE A 339 0.35 12.42 -18.86
N ARG A 340 1.08 12.89 -17.83
CA ARG A 340 2.53 13.13 -17.86
C ARG A 340 3.35 11.94 -18.32
N PHE A 341 2.93 10.74 -17.93
CA PHE A 341 3.64 9.48 -18.20
C PHE A 341 3.05 8.70 -19.38
N TYR A 342 2.06 9.25 -20.06
CA TYR A 342 1.42 8.66 -21.23
C TYR A 342 2.13 9.09 -22.50
N ASP A 343 2.48 8.11 -23.34
CA ASP A 343 2.97 8.33 -24.70
C ASP A 343 1.81 8.19 -25.69
N GLU A 344 1.43 9.31 -26.29
CA GLU A 344 0.29 9.35 -27.23
C GLU A 344 0.58 8.62 -28.54
N LYS A 345 1.84 8.62 -29.01
CA LYS A 345 2.20 7.98 -30.28
C LYS A 345 2.15 6.47 -30.19
N GLU A 346 2.69 5.92 -29.11
CA GLU A 346 2.73 4.48 -28.86
C GLU A 346 1.50 3.96 -28.14
N ASN A 347 0.61 4.85 -27.67
CA ASN A 347 -0.52 4.54 -26.78
C ASN A 347 -0.10 3.69 -25.56
N THR A 348 1.00 4.07 -24.91
CA THR A 348 1.57 3.36 -23.78
C THR A 348 1.82 4.28 -22.60
N CYS A 349 2.07 3.69 -21.45
CA CYS A 349 2.48 4.41 -20.23
C CYS A 349 3.65 3.66 -19.57
N VAL A 350 4.55 4.42 -18.95
CA VAL A 350 5.52 3.81 -18.03
C VAL A 350 4.74 3.20 -16.87
N SER A 351 4.89 1.89 -16.68
CA SER A 351 4.10 1.16 -15.67
C SER A 351 4.19 1.81 -14.29
N LEU A 352 3.07 1.89 -13.61
CA LEU A 352 2.96 2.40 -12.24
C LEU A 352 3.92 1.68 -11.28
N ALA A 353 4.14 0.38 -11.49
CA ALA A 353 5.05 -0.44 -10.69
C ALA A 353 6.55 -0.24 -11.02
N THR A 354 6.88 0.48 -12.11
CA THR A 354 8.26 0.75 -12.50
C THR A 354 8.84 1.90 -11.68
N THR A 355 9.96 1.64 -11.02
CA THR A 355 10.70 2.63 -10.22
C THR A 355 11.96 3.09 -10.95
N SER A 356 12.39 4.30 -10.66
CA SER A 356 13.65 4.88 -11.13
C SER A 356 14.21 5.79 -10.05
N GLU A 357 15.40 6.33 -10.26
CA GLU A 357 15.99 7.33 -9.35
C GLU A 357 15.17 8.61 -9.23
N ASN A 358 14.29 8.84 -10.21
CA ASN A 358 13.40 10.00 -10.24
C ASN A 358 11.97 9.65 -9.73
N PHE A 359 11.54 8.40 -9.78
CA PHE A 359 10.22 7.96 -9.29
C PHE A 359 10.37 6.90 -8.20
N LEU A 360 10.17 7.31 -6.95
CA LEU A 360 10.55 6.59 -5.75
C LEU A 360 9.36 6.19 -4.86
N SER A 361 8.12 6.35 -5.35
CA SER A 361 6.90 6.09 -4.56
C SER A 361 6.81 4.65 -4.02
N PHE A 362 7.48 3.70 -4.67
CA PHE A 362 7.63 2.31 -4.21
C PHE A 362 9.04 1.98 -3.68
N GLY A 363 9.87 3.00 -3.43
CA GLY A 363 11.30 2.80 -3.19
C GLY A 363 12.05 2.43 -4.47
N HIS A 364 13.29 1.95 -4.35
CA HIS A 364 14.12 1.57 -5.50
C HIS A 364 15.14 0.47 -5.15
N GLY A 365 15.69 -0.21 -6.17
CA GLY A 365 16.70 -1.25 -6.03
C GLY A 365 16.15 -2.60 -5.54
N LYS A 366 17.01 -3.42 -4.94
CA LYS A 366 16.68 -4.79 -4.52
C LYS A 366 15.55 -4.86 -3.46
N ARG A 367 15.40 -3.82 -2.66
CA ARG A 367 14.40 -3.68 -1.60
C ARG A 367 13.21 -2.81 -2.02
N VAL A 368 12.94 -2.72 -3.32
CA VAL A 368 11.72 -2.09 -3.85
C VAL A 368 10.47 -2.76 -3.26
N CYS A 369 9.39 -2.00 -3.12
CA CYS A 369 8.13 -2.53 -2.56
C CYS A 369 7.73 -3.84 -3.27
N PRO A 370 7.64 -4.96 -2.54
CA PRO A 370 7.27 -6.24 -3.15
C PRO A 370 5.81 -6.29 -3.60
N GLY A 371 4.93 -5.47 -2.98
CA GLY A 371 3.50 -5.39 -3.31
C GLY A 371 3.14 -4.39 -4.41
N ARG A 372 4.11 -3.78 -5.12
CA ARG A 372 3.85 -2.72 -6.10
C ARG A 372 2.94 -3.13 -7.28
N LEU A 373 3.01 -4.40 -7.70
CA LEU A 373 2.11 -4.92 -8.74
C LEU A 373 0.66 -5.01 -8.24
N TYR A 374 0.50 -5.52 -7.02
CA TYR A 374 -0.79 -5.57 -6.35
C TYR A 374 -1.37 -4.15 -6.15
N ALA A 375 -0.54 -3.21 -5.69
CA ALA A 375 -0.95 -1.82 -5.54
C ALA A 375 -1.39 -1.19 -6.87
N ALA A 376 -0.67 -1.47 -7.96
CA ALA A 376 -1.02 -0.99 -9.30
C ALA A 376 -2.40 -1.50 -9.75
N VAL A 377 -2.67 -2.79 -9.58
CA VAL A 377 -3.98 -3.39 -9.90
C VAL A 377 -5.07 -2.77 -9.03
N THR A 378 -4.89 -2.72 -7.70
CA THR A 378 -5.89 -2.18 -6.79
C THR A 378 -6.24 -0.72 -7.08
N LEU A 379 -5.22 0.13 -7.28
CA LEU A 379 -5.44 1.56 -7.57
C LEU A 379 -6.17 1.76 -8.91
N LYS A 380 -5.85 0.96 -9.93
CA LYS A 380 -6.58 0.99 -11.20
C LYS A 380 -8.04 0.60 -11.01
N LEU A 381 -8.34 -0.49 -10.28
CA LEU A 381 -9.70 -0.95 -10.04
C LEU A 381 -10.52 0.07 -9.24
N VAL A 382 -9.94 0.65 -8.18
CA VAL A 382 -10.61 1.67 -7.36
C VAL A 382 -10.91 2.92 -8.17
N LEU A 383 -9.93 3.45 -8.93
CA LEU A 383 -10.14 4.63 -9.77
C LEU A 383 -11.19 4.35 -10.86
N ALA A 384 -11.07 3.22 -11.56
CA ALA A 384 -12.00 2.82 -12.61
C ALA A 384 -13.43 2.66 -12.07
N PHE A 385 -13.60 2.04 -10.89
CA PHE A 385 -14.90 1.91 -10.26
C PHE A 385 -15.55 3.27 -9.99
N VAL A 386 -14.82 4.22 -9.40
CA VAL A 386 -15.36 5.55 -9.09
C VAL A 386 -15.71 6.30 -10.38
N VAL A 387 -14.78 6.36 -11.33
CA VAL A 387 -14.95 7.08 -12.61
C VAL A 387 -16.13 6.55 -13.42
N MET A 388 -16.30 5.24 -13.48
CA MET A 388 -17.38 4.61 -14.26
C MET A 388 -18.75 4.74 -13.62
N ASN A 389 -18.82 4.70 -12.29
CA ASN A 389 -20.10 4.54 -11.60
C ASN A 389 -20.63 5.82 -10.95
N TYR A 390 -19.79 6.85 -10.80
CA TYR A 390 -20.21 8.08 -10.12
C TYR A 390 -19.85 9.32 -10.93
N ASP A 391 -20.76 10.31 -10.89
CA ASP A 391 -20.43 11.68 -11.16
C ASP A 391 -19.98 12.34 -9.86
N VAL A 392 -18.96 13.17 -9.94
CA VAL A 392 -18.39 13.88 -8.79
C VAL A 392 -18.34 15.38 -9.13
N MET A 393 -18.80 16.21 -8.19
CA MET A 393 -18.69 17.66 -8.36
C MET A 393 -17.22 18.08 -8.31
N PRO A 394 -16.73 18.86 -9.31
CA PRO A 394 -15.39 19.41 -9.25
C PRO A 394 -15.18 20.24 -7.98
N LEU A 395 -13.99 20.21 -7.44
CA LEU A 395 -13.58 21.03 -6.30
C LEU A 395 -12.96 22.34 -6.81
N ALA A 396 -13.30 23.45 -6.16
CA ALA A 396 -12.69 24.74 -6.46
C ALA A 396 -11.21 24.79 -6.02
N GLU A 397 -10.86 24.03 -4.97
CA GLU A 397 -9.51 23.95 -4.43
C GLU A 397 -9.25 22.53 -3.90
N ARG A 398 -8.02 22.06 -4.10
CA ARG A 398 -7.57 20.76 -3.59
C ARG A 398 -7.41 20.80 -2.08
N PRO A 399 -8.09 19.92 -1.33
CA PRO A 399 -7.90 19.82 0.11
C PRO A 399 -6.45 19.47 0.47
N THR A 400 -5.90 20.20 1.44
CA THR A 400 -4.54 19.97 1.92
C THR A 400 -4.43 18.69 2.75
N GLY A 401 -3.40 17.88 2.47
CA GLY A 401 -3.00 16.77 3.32
C GLY A 401 -2.43 17.26 4.67
N HIS A 402 -2.10 16.33 5.52
CA HIS A 402 -1.49 16.62 6.81
C HIS A 402 -0.08 16.05 6.91
N TRP A 403 0.76 16.72 7.69
CA TRP A 403 2.13 16.30 7.94
C TRP A 403 2.27 15.77 9.37
N LEU A 404 2.90 14.60 9.51
CA LEU A 404 3.30 14.04 10.78
C LEU A 404 4.81 13.75 10.73
N GLY A 405 5.61 14.69 11.21
CA GLY A 405 7.07 14.66 11.02
C GLY A 405 7.44 14.73 9.53
N THR A 406 8.06 13.70 9.03
CA THR A 406 8.44 13.58 7.61
C THR A 406 7.39 12.90 6.74
N ASN A 407 6.32 12.38 7.33
CA ASN A 407 5.27 11.64 6.62
C ASN A 407 4.14 12.58 6.19
N HIS A 408 3.68 12.41 4.96
CA HIS A 408 2.58 13.13 4.35
C HIS A 408 1.35 12.23 4.23
N GLY A 409 0.29 12.57 4.94
CA GLY A 409 -0.98 11.86 4.89
C GLY A 409 -2.06 12.63 4.13
N PRO A 410 -3.10 11.93 3.64
CA PRO A 410 -4.21 12.55 2.92
C PRO A 410 -5.11 13.39 3.83
N PRO A 411 -5.96 14.26 3.26
CA PRO A 411 -6.95 15.02 4.02
C PRO A 411 -8.07 14.11 4.54
N LEU A 412 -7.94 13.61 5.77
CA LEU A 412 -8.81 12.57 6.37
C LEU A 412 -10.28 12.98 6.53
N LYS A 413 -10.56 14.28 6.69
CA LYS A 413 -11.92 14.80 6.94
C LYS A 413 -12.59 15.39 5.71
N ALA A 414 -11.87 15.50 4.60
CA ALA A 414 -12.40 16.09 3.39
C ALA A 414 -13.42 15.17 2.71
N THR A 415 -14.37 15.79 2.04
CA THR A 415 -15.51 15.13 1.40
C THR A 415 -15.54 15.46 -0.09
N LEU A 416 -16.19 14.59 -0.87
CA LEU A 416 -16.62 14.85 -2.23
C LEU A 416 -18.14 14.75 -2.31
N THR A 417 -18.74 15.55 -3.17
CA THR A 417 -20.16 15.46 -3.49
C THR A 417 -20.31 14.57 -4.73
N VAL A 418 -20.97 13.44 -4.54
CA VAL A 418 -21.09 12.39 -5.55
C VAL A 418 -22.54 12.04 -5.81
N ARG A 419 -22.82 11.47 -6.98
CA ARG A 419 -24.10 10.82 -7.29
C ARG A 419 -23.85 9.57 -8.15
N ARG A 420 -24.72 8.58 -8.04
CA ARG A 420 -24.67 7.42 -8.94
C ARG A 420 -24.98 7.86 -10.38
N ARG A 421 -24.15 7.44 -11.32
CA ARG A 421 -24.43 7.63 -12.75
C ARG A 421 -25.60 6.75 -13.20
N ILE A 422 -26.44 7.30 -13.99
CA ILE A 422 -27.46 6.54 -14.75
C ILE A 422 -26.75 6.17 -16.08
N THR A 423 -26.33 4.92 -16.19
CA THR A 423 -25.89 4.38 -17.48
C THR A 423 -27.13 4.13 -18.33
N VAL A 424 -27.29 4.89 -19.41
CA VAL A 424 -28.32 4.68 -20.42
C VAL A 424 -27.94 3.51 -21.30
#